data_889d7c4d6dd9ffcc41a13c7b31310deb
#
_entry.id   889d7c4d6dd9ffcc41a13c7b31310deb
#
_cell.length_a   1.000
_cell.length_b   1.000
_cell.length_c   1.000
_cell.angle_alpha   90.00
_cell.angle_beta   90.00
_cell.angle_gamma   90.00
#
_symmetry.space_group_name_H-M   'P 1'
#
loop_
_entity.id
_entity.type
_entity.pdbx_description
1 polymer ?
#
loop_
_entity_poly.entity_id
_entity_poly.type
_entity_poly.pdbx_seq_one_letter_code
_entity_poly.pdbx_strand_id
1 'polypeptide(L)'
;ISTTYLLKIKMVEEPRLTVFILNFNSFFTPNGDGINDTWKITGVDQSFYPTLQIEIFDRFGKLVFKSKNEHLEWNGTFNGKTLPEDDYWYKVLLIDANEKRIQKTGNFSLILK
;
A
#
# COMPACT_ATOMS: atom_id res chain seq x y z
N ILE A 1 -29.63 -12.08 23.76
CA ILE A 1 -29.46 -12.48 23.57
C ILE A 1 -29.03 -12.52 23.28
N SER A 2 -29.06 -12.10 23.18
CA SER A 2 -28.73 -12.39 22.79
C SER A 2 -28.26 -12.31 22.30
N THR A 3 -28.20 -12.02 21.97
CA THR A 3 -27.84 -12.27 21.44
C THR A 3 -27.42 -11.89 21.01
N THR A 4 -27.57 -11.53 20.97
CA THR A 4 -27.30 -11.56 20.53
C THR A 4 -26.82 -11.13 20.30
N TYR A 5 -27.18 -10.96 20.55
CA TYR A 5 -26.84 -10.98 20.34
C TYR A 5 -26.13 -10.93 20.04
N LEU A 6 -25.90 -10.41 19.61
CA LEU A 6 -25.39 -10.80 19.26
C LEU A 6 -24.88 -10.63 18.90
N LEU A 7 -24.83 -10.19 18.72
CA LEU A 7 -24.42 -10.49 18.32
C LEU A 7 -24.00 -10.22 18.07
N LYS A 8 -23.93 -9.82 17.96
CA LYS A 8 -23.61 -9.96 17.70
C LYS A 8 -22.97 -9.94 17.45
N ILE A 9 -22.98 -9.58 17.47
CA ILE A 9 -22.41 -9.91 17.18
C ILE A 9 -21.90 -9.97 16.79
N LYS A 10 -21.80 -9.70 16.52
CA LYS A 10 -21.35 -10.09 16.10
C LYS A 10 -20.86 -10.02 15.61
N MET A 11 -20.73 -9.72 15.43
CA MET A 11 -20.25 -9.96 14.94
C MET A 11 -19.67 -9.88 14.59
N VAL A 12 -19.72 -9.77 14.58
CA VAL A 12 -19.06 -9.91 14.24
C VAL A 12 -18.46 -10.12 14.10
N GLU A 13 -18.34 -10.08 13.84
CA GLU A 13 -17.63 -10.35 13.67
C GLU A 13 -16.95 -10.82 13.36
N GLU A 14 -16.42 -10.96 13.25
CA GLU A 14 -15.70 -11.46 12.82
C GLU A 14 -15.06 -11.60 11.50
N PRO A 15 -15.29 -11.73 10.65
CA PRO A 15 -14.87 -11.90 9.29
C PRO A 15 -14.07 -10.79 8.76
N ARG A 16 -14.08 -9.76 9.40
CA ARG A 16 -13.44 -8.64 8.90
C ARG A 16 -11.97 -8.75 8.81
N LEU A 17 -11.38 -9.81 9.29
CA LEU A 17 -9.98 -10.05 9.10
C LEU A 17 -9.61 -10.13 7.64
N THR A 18 -10.50 -10.68 6.81
CA THR A 18 -10.21 -10.82 5.40
C THR A 18 -10.29 -9.49 4.66
N VAL A 19 -10.96 -8.50 5.25
CA VAL A 19 -11.11 -7.20 4.61
C VAL A 19 -9.79 -6.46 4.52
N PHE A 20 -8.85 -6.81 5.39
CA PHE A 20 -7.61 -6.07 5.48
C PHE A 20 -6.42 -6.77 4.85
N ILE A 21 -6.67 -7.62 3.87
CA ILE A 21 -5.61 -8.24 3.11
C ILE A 21 -5.07 -7.21 2.14
N LEU A 22 -3.83 -6.80 2.35
CA LEU A 22 -3.19 -5.81 1.50
C LEU A 22 -2.53 -6.49 0.33
N ASN A 23 -2.61 -5.87 -0.82
CA ASN A 23 -1.93 -6.33 -2.01
C ASN A 23 -0.92 -5.30 -2.46
N PHE A 24 0.29 -5.75 -2.71
CA PHE A 24 1.38 -4.93 -3.21
C PHE A 24 1.77 -5.49 -4.57
N ASN A 25 1.74 -4.65 -5.60
CA ASN A 25 2.12 -5.11 -6.92
C ASN A 25 3.59 -5.54 -6.92
N SER A 26 3.90 -6.67 -7.56
CA SER A 26 5.27 -7.15 -7.61
C SER A 26 6.07 -6.48 -8.73
N PHE A 27 5.40 -5.86 -9.69
CA PHE A 27 6.06 -5.11 -10.75
C PHE A 27 5.07 -4.12 -11.37
N PHE A 28 5.60 -3.16 -12.10
CA PHE A 28 4.75 -2.26 -12.89
C PHE A 28 5.52 -1.78 -14.12
N THR A 29 4.78 -1.36 -15.14
CA THR A 29 5.34 -0.98 -16.43
C THR A 29 4.83 0.40 -16.81
N PRO A 30 5.53 1.48 -16.42
CA PRO A 30 5.02 2.83 -16.64
C PRO A 30 5.26 3.28 -18.09
N ASN A 31 4.54 2.66 -19.03
CA ASN A 31 4.68 2.94 -20.45
C ASN A 31 3.50 3.72 -21.05
N GLY A 32 2.53 4.11 -20.22
CA GLY A 32 1.42 4.92 -20.65
C GLY A 32 0.32 4.19 -21.39
N ASP A 33 0.30 2.86 -21.31
CA ASP A 33 -0.73 2.08 -22.03
C ASP A 33 -2.00 1.88 -21.21
N GLY A 34 -2.06 2.42 -19.99
CA GLY A 34 -3.23 2.28 -19.14
C GLY A 34 -3.27 1.00 -18.35
N ILE A 35 -2.28 0.14 -18.50
CA ILE A 35 -2.22 -1.15 -17.82
C ILE A 35 -0.96 -1.18 -16.97
N ASN A 36 -1.17 -1.33 -15.65
CA ASN A 36 -0.05 -1.49 -14.72
C ASN A 36 0.97 -0.35 -14.81
N ASP A 37 0.50 0.87 -15.05
CA ASP A 37 1.37 2.03 -15.23
C ASP A 37 1.92 2.58 -13.91
N THR A 38 1.37 2.17 -12.78
CA THR A 38 1.81 2.64 -11.48
C THR A 38 1.95 1.47 -10.54
N TRP A 39 2.86 1.62 -9.58
CA TRP A 39 2.91 0.71 -8.45
C TRP A 39 1.91 1.23 -7.42
N LYS A 40 1.07 0.36 -6.90
CA LYS A 40 0.06 0.79 -5.95
C LYS A 40 -0.26 -0.29 -4.94
N ILE A 41 -0.88 0.15 -3.85
CA ILE A 41 -1.36 -0.71 -2.80
C ILE A 41 -2.86 -0.82 -2.95
N THR A 42 -3.40 -2.02 -2.89
CA THR A 42 -4.84 -2.24 -2.90
C THR A 42 -5.23 -3.00 -1.65
N GLY A 43 -6.53 -2.98 -1.33
CA GLY A 43 -7.04 -3.67 -0.16
C GLY A 43 -6.97 -2.85 1.12
N VAL A 44 -6.65 -1.56 1.04
CA VAL A 44 -6.58 -0.71 2.21
C VAL A 44 -7.97 -0.19 2.56
N ASP A 45 -8.35 -0.35 3.82
CA ASP A 45 -9.56 0.27 4.33
C ASP A 45 -9.15 1.47 5.16
N GLN A 46 -9.29 2.65 4.57
CA GLN A 46 -8.85 3.89 5.22
C GLN A 46 -9.74 4.30 6.38
N SER A 47 -10.95 3.77 6.46
CA SER A 47 -11.79 4.02 7.63
C SER A 47 -11.24 3.27 8.85
N PHE A 48 -10.56 2.15 8.63
CA PHE A 48 -9.93 1.39 9.69
C PHE A 48 -8.52 1.88 9.97
N TYR A 49 -7.80 2.30 8.90
CA TYR A 49 -6.43 2.81 9.00
C TYR A 49 -6.42 4.28 8.57
N PRO A 50 -6.71 5.19 9.50
CA PRO A 50 -6.73 6.63 9.15
C PRO A 50 -5.37 7.18 8.77
N THR A 51 -4.28 6.49 9.09
CA THR A 51 -2.95 6.93 8.68
C THR A 51 -2.28 5.85 7.84
N LEU A 52 -1.82 6.24 6.68
CA LEU A 52 -1.08 5.37 5.77
C LEU A 52 0.08 6.18 5.20
N GLN A 53 1.30 5.71 5.43
CA GLN A 53 2.49 6.34 4.88
C GLN A 53 3.20 5.36 3.98
N ILE A 54 3.68 5.86 2.84
CA ILE A 54 4.42 5.07 1.87
C ILE A 54 5.78 5.72 1.66
N GLU A 55 6.83 4.91 1.70
CA GLU A 55 8.17 5.34 1.32
C GLU A 55 8.73 4.32 0.35
N ILE A 56 9.36 4.80 -0.72
CA ILE A 56 9.97 3.93 -1.72
C ILE A 56 11.43 4.35 -1.88
N PHE A 57 12.30 3.34 -1.95
CA PHE A 57 13.75 3.53 -1.98
C PHE A 57 14.32 2.80 -3.20
N ASP A 58 15.40 3.36 -3.76
CA ASP A 58 16.12 2.67 -4.82
C ASP A 58 17.10 1.65 -4.21
N ARG A 59 17.84 0.97 -5.09
CA ARG A 59 18.76 -0.08 -4.68
C ARG A 59 19.90 0.42 -3.80
N PHE A 60 20.12 1.72 -3.76
CA PHE A 60 21.16 2.32 -2.94
C PHE A 60 20.62 2.88 -1.63
N GLY A 61 19.33 2.65 -1.37
CA GLY A 61 18.71 3.15 -0.15
C GLY A 61 18.28 4.60 -0.21
N LYS A 62 18.28 5.20 -1.40
CA LYS A 62 17.85 6.58 -1.56
C LYS A 62 16.33 6.65 -1.62
N LEU A 63 15.74 7.56 -0.85
CA LEU A 63 14.28 7.76 -0.87
C LEU A 63 13.90 8.43 -2.19
N VAL A 64 13.04 7.78 -2.96
CA VAL A 64 12.60 8.29 -4.26
C VAL A 64 11.12 8.63 -4.29
N PHE A 65 10.36 8.24 -3.28
CA PHE A 65 8.95 8.59 -3.19
C PHE A 65 8.49 8.52 -1.75
N LYS A 66 7.66 9.48 -1.36
CA LYS A 66 7.08 9.49 -0.02
C LYS A 66 5.68 10.09 -0.11
N SER A 67 4.73 9.45 0.54
CA SER A 67 3.35 9.92 0.54
C SER A 67 2.70 9.57 1.87
N LYS A 68 1.71 10.37 2.24
CA LYS A 68 0.94 10.13 3.45
C LYS A 68 -0.52 10.42 3.16
N ASN A 69 -1.35 9.39 3.22
CA ASN A 69 -2.81 9.46 3.11
C ASN A 69 -3.37 9.96 1.77
N GLU A 70 -2.56 10.41 0.85
CA GLU A 70 -3.04 11.04 -0.37
C GLU A 70 -2.79 10.24 -1.63
N HIS A 71 -1.54 9.94 -1.89
CA HIS A 71 -1.17 9.27 -3.13
C HIS A 71 -0.74 7.85 -2.81
N LEU A 72 -1.60 6.90 -3.12
CA LEU A 72 -1.35 5.49 -2.83
C LEU A 72 -0.71 4.77 -4.01
N GLU A 73 -0.21 5.52 -4.98
CA GLU A 73 0.45 4.94 -6.13
C GLU A 73 1.61 5.80 -6.59
N TRP A 74 2.58 5.15 -7.20
CA TRP A 74 3.80 5.79 -7.67
C TRP A 74 4.01 5.46 -9.13
N ASN A 75 4.37 6.45 -9.92
CA ASN A 75 4.51 6.28 -11.35
C ASN A 75 5.95 6.06 -11.82
N GLY A 76 6.88 5.84 -10.89
CA GLY A 76 8.25 5.54 -11.26
C GLY A 76 9.13 6.74 -11.55
N THR A 77 8.69 7.94 -11.16
CA THR A 77 9.49 9.15 -11.41
C THR A 77 10.03 9.72 -10.11
N PHE A 78 11.12 10.47 -10.26
CA PHE A 78 11.71 11.23 -9.17
C PHE A 78 12.16 12.56 -9.74
N ASN A 79 11.66 13.67 -9.15
CA ASN A 79 11.94 15.02 -9.66
C ASN A 79 11.56 15.16 -11.14
N GLY A 80 10.45 14.52 -11.53
CA GLY A 80 9.94 14.63 -12.89
C GLY A 80 10.61 13.76 -13.92
N LYS A 81 11.57 12.93 -13.50
CA LYS A 81 12.30 12.07 -14.43
C LYS A 81 11.98 10.62 -14.15
N THR A 82 11.80 9.83 -15.22
CA THR A 82 11.59 8.40 -15.09
C THR A 82 12.85 7.74 -14.56
N LEU A 83 12.69 6.91 -13.54
CA LEU A 83 13.81 6.18 -12.97
C LEU A 83 14.12 4.94 -13.81
N PRO A 84 15.35 4.41 -13.68
CA PRO A 84 15.75 3.26 -14.50
C PRO A 84 15.00 1.99 -14.09
N GLU A 85 14.95 1.07 -15.04
CA GLU A 85 14.43 -0.27 -14.80
C GLU A 85 15.31 -0.94 -13.76
N ASP A 86 14.71 -1.33 -12.65
CA ASP A 86 15.44 -1.91 -11.51
C ASP A 86 14.42 -2.38 -10.48
N ASP A 87 14.91 -2.95 -9.40
CA ASP A 87 14.10 -3.25 -8.23
C ASP A 87 14.10 -2.06 -7.29
N TYR A 88 12.96 -1.85 -6.65
CA TYR A 88 12.77 -0.78 -5.68
C TYR A 88 12.15 -1.38 -4.43
N TRP A 89 12.34 -0.74 -3.30
CA TRP A 89 11.88 -1.25 -2.00
C TRP A 89 10.88 -0.31 -1.39
N TYR A 90 9.83 -0.88 -0.79
CA TYR A 90 8.81 -0.07 -0.15
C TYR A 90 8.80 -0.30 1.36
N LYS A 91 8.39 0.73 2.06
CA LYS A 91 8.10 0.67 3.48
C LYS A 91 6.75 1.36 3.66
N VAL A 92 5.78 0.62 4.19
CA VAL A 92 4.42 1.12 4.36
C VAL A 92 4.08 1.03 5.84
N LEU A 93 3.63 2.15 6.39
CA LEU A 93 3.22 2.23 7.77
C LEU A 93 1.73 2.50 7.82
N LEU A 94 0.99 1.63 8.52
CA LEU A 94 -0.44 1.81 8.76
C LEU A 94 -0.64 2.03 10.25
N ILE A 95 -1.49 3.00 10.57
CA ILE A 95 -1.83 3.29 11.96
C ILE A 95 -3.35 3.26 12.06
N ASP A 96 -3.89 2.41 12.94
CA ASP A 96 -5.33 2.32 13.09
C ASP A 96 -5.85 3.40 14.05
N ALA A 97 -7.17 3.40 14.27
CA ALA A 97 -7.81 4.42 15.10
C ALA A 97 -7.39 4.34 16.56
N ASN A 98 -6.83 3.21 16.99
CA ASN A 98 -6.32 3.03 18.35
C ASN A 98 -4.82 3.27 18.42
N GLU A 99 -4.24 3.84 17.36
CA GLU A 99 -2.83 4.16 17.25
C GLU A 99 -1.92 2.93 17.24
N LYS A 100 -2.49 1.79 16.87
CA LYS A 100 -1.69 0.61 16.69
C LYS A 100 -1.01 0.68 15.33
N ARG A 101 0.28 0.38 15.31
CA ARG A 101 1.11 0.50 14.12
C ARG A 101 1.39 -0.85 13.48
N ILE A 102 1.28 -0.90 12.16
CA ILE A 102 1.65 -2.07 11.38
C ILE A 102 2.57 -1.59 10.29
N GLN A 103 3.74 -2.20 10.16
CA GLN A 103 4.70 -1.84 9.13
C GLN A 103 4.90 -3.01 8.19
N LYS A 104 4.84 -2.72 6.90
CA LYS A 104 5.09 -3.71 5.86
C LYS A 104 6.24 -3.25 4.99
N THR A 105 7.12 -4.17 4.63
CA THR A 105 8.23 -3.88 3.74
C THR A 105 8.33 -4.94 2.68
N GLY A 106 8.92 -4.60 1.56
CA GLY A 106 9.10 -5.54 0.47
C GLY A 106 9.74 -4.85 -0.72
N ASN A 107 9.74 -5.52 -1.85
CA ASN A 107 10.31 -4.96 -3.06
C ASN A 107 9.41 -5.24 -4.26
N PHE A 108 9.67 -4.52 -5.33
CA PHE A 108 8.95 -4.67 -6.60
C PHE A 108 9.87 -4.22 -7.72
N SER A 109 9.49 -4.54 -8.95
CA SER A 109 10.30 -4.21 -10.11
C SER A 109 9.64 -3.14 -10.96
N LEU A 110 10.43 -2.20 -11.44
CA LEU A 110 10.02 -1.24 -12.44
C LEU A 110 10.58 -1.74 -13.77
N ILE A 111 9.71 -1.99 -14.74
CA ILE A 111 10.08 -2.55 -16.02
C ILE A 111 9.68 -1.58 -17.12
N LEU A 112 10.63 -1.18 -17.94
CA LEU A 112 10.40 -0.19 -19.00
C LEU A 112 10.11 -0.90 -20.31
N LYS A 113 8.87 -1.24 -20.53
CA LYS A 113 8.50 -1.89 -21.79
C LYS A 113 7.26 -1.30 -22.39
#